data_986b5dce5ac98b1a935e61fe48a62a3b
#
_entry.id   986b5dce5ac98b1a935e61fe48a62a3b
#
_cell.length_a   1.000
_cell.length_b   1.000
_cell.length_c   1.000
_cell.angle_alpha   90.00
_cell.angle_beta   90.00
_cell.angle_gamma   90.00
#
_symmetry.space_group_name_H-M   'P 1'
#
loop_
_entity.id
_entity.type
_entity.pdbx_description
1 polymer ?
#
loop_
_entity_poly.entity_id
_entity_poly.type
_entity_poly.pdbx_seq_one_letter_code
_entity_poly.pdbx_strand_id
1 'polypeptide(L)'
;MKKILMVIALAAAFVAGVELSAQARDWHDLDAIHRHVIESIHEMERARAANHYDMAGHGAKAEEHLRAAEHELDLAVQAARAH
;
A
#
# COMPACT_ATOMS: atom_id res chain seq x y z
N MET A 1 -3.41 24.68 -1.21
CA MET A 1 -4.67 24.12 -0.74
C MET A 1 -5.39 23.29 -1.80
N LYS A 2 -5.52 23.81 -3.02
CA LYS A 2 -6.18 23.04 -4.09
C LYS A 2 -5.49 21.72 -4.38
N LYS A 3 -4.15 21.68 -4.33
CA LYS A 3 -3.39 20.46 -4.57
C LYS A 3 -3.67 19.39 -3.52
N ILE A 4 -3.83 19.81 -2.26
CA ILE A 4 -4.13 18.88 -1.17
C ILE A 4 -5.51 18.27 -1.36
N LEU A 5 -6.48 19.08 -1.76
CA LEU A 5 -7.83 18.58 -2.02
C LEU A 5 -7.85 17.57 -3.16
N MET A 6 -7.06 17.81 -4.20
CA MET A 6 -6.96 16.86 -5.32
C MET A 6 -6.39 15.52 -4.88
N VAL A 7 -5.36 15.56 -4.04
CA VAL A 7 -4.74 14.33 -3.53
C VAL A 7 -5.74 13.52 -2.70
N ILE A 8 -6.50 14.19 -1.86
CA ILE A 8 -7.54 13.54 -1.04
C ILE A 8 -8.60 12.91 -1.94
N ALA A 9 -9.03 13.62 -2.97
CA ALA A 9 -10.03 13.10 -3.90
C ALA A 9 -9.55 11.85 -4.63
N LEU A 10 -8.28 11.85 -5.05
CA LEU A 10 -7.70 10.68 -5.72
C LEU A 10 -7.61 9.48 -4.78
N ALA A 11 -7.24 9.71 -3.53
CA ALA A 11 -7.17 8.65 -2.53
C ALA A 11 -8.56 8.05 -2.28
N ALA A 12 -9.57 8.90 -2.16
CA ALA A 12 -10.94 8.44 -1.96
C ALA A 12 -11.45 7.62 -3.15
N ALA A 13 -11.13 8.07 -4.38
CA ALA A 13 -11.52 7.34 -5.58
C ALA A 13 -10.86 5.97 -5.65
N PHE A 14 -9.59 5.89 -5.26
CA PHE A 14 -8.87 4.63 -5.22
C PHE A 14 -9.51 3.64 -4.24
N VAL A 15 -9.85 4.11 -3.04
CA VAL A 15 -10.50 3.25 -2.04
C VAL A 15 -11.83 2.75 -2.54
N ALA A 16 -12.64 3.61 -3.15
CA ALA A 16 -13.93 3.21 -3.71
C ALA A 16 -13.74 2.18 -4.83
N GLY A 17 -12.72 2.35 -5.67
CA GLY A 17 -12.42 1.40 -6.72
C GLY A 17 -12.05 0.04 -6.19
N VAL A 18 -11.25 -0.01 -5.12
CA VAL A 18 -10.87 -1.26 -4.47
C VAL A 18 -12.09 -1.97 -3.90
N GLU A 19 -12.98 -1.23 -3.23
CA GLU A 19 -14.19 -1.82 -2.67
C GLU A 19 -15.07 -2.43 -3.75
N LEU A 20 -15.26 -1.73 -4.86
CA LEU A 20 -16.07 -2.24 -5.97
C LEU A 20 -15.45 -3.48 -6.58
N SER A 21 -14.13 -3.50 -6.72
CA SER A 21 -13.41 -4.65 -7.27
C SER A 21 -13.50 -5.85 -6.34
N ALA A 22 -13.59 -5.62 -5.04
CA ALA A 22 -13.59 -6.67 -4.03
C ALA A 22 -14.98 -7.27 -3.81
N GLN A 23 -15.95 -6.97 -4.67
CA GLN A 23 -17.28 -7.58 -4.56
C GLN A 23 -17.24 -9.09 -4.62
N ALA A 24 -16.24 -9.64 -5.27
CA ALA A 24 -16.05 -11.08 -5.33
C ALA A 24 -15.66 -11.66 -3.96
N ARG A 25 -15.23 -10.81 -3.02
CA ARG A 25 -14.83 -11.24 -1.68
C ARG A 25 -13.78 -12.32 -1.68
N ASP A 26 -12.93 -12.28 -2.68
CA ASP A 26 -11.89 -13.27 -2.79
C ASP A 26 -10.66 -12.78 -2.03
N TRP A 27 -10.49 -13.32 -0.81
CA TRP A 27 -9.35 -12.96 0.01
C TRP A 27 -8.02 -13.38 -0.63
N HIS A 28 -8.04 -14.28 -1.62
CA HIS A 28 -6.83 -14.66 -2.33
C HIS A 28 -6.25 -13.48 -3.11
N ASP A 29 -7.13 -12.63 -3.69
CA ASP A 29 -6.67 -11.43 -4.38
C ASP A 29 -6.03 -10.44 -3.41
N LEU A 30 -6.62 -10.29 -2.23
CA LEU A 30 -6.06 -9.45 -1.19
C LEU A 30 -4.72 -9.99 -0.71
N ASP A 31 -4.62 -11.30 -0.56
CA ASP A 31 -3.37 -11.94 -0.16
C ASP A 31 -2.28 -11.74 -1.20
N ALA A 32 -2.63 -11.80 -2.49
CA ALA A 32 -1.70 -11.55 -3.57
C ALA A 32 -1.17 -10.11 -3.52
N ILE A 33 -2.07 -9.15 -3.31
CA ILE A 33 -1.67 -7.74 -3.16
C ILE A 33 -0.75 -7.58 -1.96
N HIS A 34 -1.08 -8.23 -0.85
CA HIS A 34 -0.28 -8.18 0.36
C HIS A 34 1.15 -8.66 0.09
N ARG A 35 1.29 -9.79 -0.63
CA ARG A 35 2.61 -10.31 -0.98
C ARG A 35 3.38 -9.36 -1.89
N HIS A 36 2.71 -8.73 -2.85
CA HIS A 36 3.36 -7.74 -3.73
C HIS A 36 3.86 -6.54 -2.94
N VAL A 37 3.10 -6.10 -1.94
CA VAL A 37 3.54 -5.00 -1.09
C VAL A 37 4.76 -5.41 -0.28
N ILE A 38 4.79 -6.63 0.26
CA ILE A 38 5.96 -7.13 0.99
C ILE A 38 7.18 -7.14 0.09
N GLU A 39 7.05 -7.63 -1.15
CA GLU A 39 8.14 -7.62 -2.11
C GLU A 39 8.62 -6.19 -2.40
N SER A 40 7.66 -5.26 -2.52
CA SER A 40 7.99 -3.85 -2.75
C SER A 40 8.76 -3.26 -1.56
N ILE A 41 8.44 -3.64 -0.35
CA ILE A 41 9.18 -3.20 0.83
C ILE A 41 10.64 -3.67 0.74
N HIS A 42 10.86 -4.93 0.38
CA HIS A 42 12.23 -5.46 0.24
C HIS A 42 12.98 -4.77 -0.88
N GLU A 43 12.32 -4.48 -2.00
CA GLU A 43 12.94 -3.74 -3.08
C GLU A 43 13.30 -2.31 -2.64
N MET A 44 12.42 -1.67 -1.86
CA MET A 44 12.67 -0.33 -1.34
C MET A 44 13.85 -0.33 -0.38
N GLU A 45 13.97 -1.36 0.45
CA GLU A 45 15.13 -1.49 1.34
C GLU A 45 16.43 -1.57 0.54
N ARG A 46 16.44 -2.35 -0.54
CA ARG A 46 17.61 -2.48 -1.41
C ARG A 46 17.94 -1.16 -2.11
N ALA A 47 16.90 -0.48 -2.60
CA ALA A 47 17.09 0.81 -3.27
C ALA A 47 17.66 1.85 -2.31
N ARG A 48 17.20 1.86 -1.08
CA ARG A 48 17.71 2.79 -0.08
C ARG A 48 19.15 2.47 0.29
N ALA A 49 19.50 1.19 0.39
CA ALA A 49 20.87 0.78 0.68
C ALA A 49 21.83 1.21 -0.44
N ALA A 50 21.36 1.23 -1.68
CA ALA A 50 22.16 1.62 -2.82
C ALA A 50 22.26 3.13 -3.01
N ASN A 51 21.42 3.91 -2.34
CA ASN A 51 21.36 5.35 -2.52
C ASN A 51 21.79 6.08 -1.24
N HIS A 52 22.97 6.70 -1.27
CA HIS A 52 23.55 7.33 -0.09
C HIS A 52 22.70 8.44 0.50
N TYR A 53 21.93 9.11 -0.32
CA TYR A 53 21.14 10.25 0.14
C TYR A 53 19.72 9.87 0.51
N ASP A 54 19.38 8.59 0.35
CA ASP A 54 18.04 8.09 0.60
C ASP A 54 16.99 8.96 -0.11
N MET A 55 17.36 9.47 -1.28
CA MET A 55 16.47 10.28 -2.11
C MET A 55 15.83 11.43 -1.32
N ALA A 56 16.69 12.17 -0.61
CA ALA A 56 16.31 13.32 0.21
C ALA A 56 15.31 12.96 1.32
N GLY A 57 15.39 11.75 1.83
CA GLY A 57 14.50 11.27 2.89
C GLY A 57 13.18 10.70 2.39
N HIS A 58 12.93 10.81 1.10
CA HIS A 58 11.69 10.28 0.53
C HIS A 58 11.69 8.75 0.49
N GLY A 59 12.87 8.14 0.44
CA GLY A 59 12.97 6.69 0.52
C GLY A 59 12.45 6.14 1.84
N ALA A 60 12.84 6.79 2.95
CA ALA A 60 12.36 6.39 4.27
C ALA A 60 10.85 6.53 4.39
N LYS A 61 10.31 7.64 3.87
CA LYS A 61 8.87 7.87 3.92
C LYS A 61 8.11 6.88 3.06
N ALA A 62 8.63 6.57 1.89
CA ALA A 62 8.00 5.59 1.02
C ALA A 62 7.95 4.23 1.69
N GLU A 63 9.05 3.82 2.31
CA GLU A 63 9.08 2.54 3.02
C GLU A 63 8.09 2.54 4.18
N GLU A 64 8.01 3.64 4.92
CA GLU A 64 7.06 3.77 6.02
C GLU A 64 5.62 3.59 5.54
N HIS A 65 5.27 4.22 4.42
CA HIS A 65 3.93 4.09 3.85
C HIS A 65 3.67 2.68 3.34
N LEU A 66 4.67 2.03 2.76
CA LEU A 66 4.52 0.64 2.32
C LEU A 66 4.28 -0.29 3.50
N ARG A 67 4.99 -0.07 4.60
CA ARG A 67 4.80 -0.88 5.81
C ARG A 67 3.42 -0.65 6.44
N ALA A 68 2.93 0.59 6.41
CA ALA A 68 1.58 0.88 6.88
C ALA A 68 0.54 0.20 5.99
N ALA A 69 0.74 0.23 4.69
CA ALA A 69 -0.16 -0.45 3.75
C ALA A 69 -0.14 -1.96 3.96
N GLU A 70 1.05 -2.53 4.20
CA GLU A 70 1.19 -3.96 4.46
C GLU A 70 0.38 -4.37 5.68
N HIS A 71 0.47 -3.58 6.74
CA HIS A 71 -0.28 -3.85 7.97
C HIS A 71 -1.79 -3.84 7.72
N GLU A 72 -2.27 -2.83 6.99
CA GLU A 72 -3.69 -2.73 6.68
C GLU A 72 -4.16 -3.86 5.76
N LEU A 73 -3.32 -4.29 4.83
CA LEU A 73 -3.64 -5.42 3.96
C LEU A 73 -3.73 -6.72 4.75
N ASP A 74 -2.84 -6.90 5.71
CA ASP A 74 -2.90 -8.07 6.59
C ASP A 74 -4.22 -8.11 7.35
N LEU A 75 -4.64 -6.97 7.89
CA LEU A 75 -5.92 -6.87 8.58
C LEU A 75 -7.09 -7.12 7.64
N ALA A 76 -6.99 -6.63 6.41
CA ALA A 76 -8.03 -6.84 5.41
C ALA A 76 -8.17 -8.32 5.05
N VAL A 77 -7.06 -9.02 4.89
CA VAL A 77 -7.06 -10.46 4.62
C VAL A 77 -7.70 -11.21 5.79
N GLN A 78 -7.32 -10.87 7.01
CA GLN A 78 -7.90 -11.50 8.19
C GLN A 78 -9.41 -11.27 8.27
N ALA A 79 -9.85 -10.06 8.00
CA ALA A 79 -11.28 -9.73 8.02
C ALA A 79 -12.03 -10.47 6.93
N ALA A 80 -11.46 -10.57 5.74
CA ALA A 80 -12.08 -11.28 4.62
C ALA A 80 -12.20 -12.78 4.90
N ARG A 81 -11.18 -13.35 5.52
CA ARG A 81 -11.19 -14.77 5.87
C ARG A 81 -12.17 -15.10 6.99
N ALA A 82 -12.46 -14.13 7.85
CA ALA A 82 -13.39 -14.31 8.96
C ALA A 82 -14.85 -14.35 8.49
N HIS A 83 -15.13 -13.92 7.28
CA HIS A 83 -16.45 -14.00 6.67
C HIS A 83 -16.51 -15.13 5.69
#